data_8525090a76d67a93fbffc7f846a35a8d
#
_entry.id   8525090a76d67a93fbffc7f846a35a8d
#
_cell.length_a   1.000
_cell.length_b   1.000
_cell.length_c   1.000
_cell.angle_alpha   90.00
_cell.angle_beta   90.00
_cell.angle_gamma   90.00
#
_symmetry.space_group_name_H-M   'P 1'
#
loop_
_entity.id
_entity.type
_entity.pdbx_description
1 polymer ?
#
loop_
_entity_poly.entity_id
_entity_poly.type
_entity_poly.pdbx_seq_one_letter_code
_entity_poly.pdbx_strand_id
1 'polypeptide(L)'
;VIHYRYRNGTFDWVKRQKFTYDKYVDSVQIFRAKLWASIEPIVLYYTQSAVASLDDWRYDRAKSSFNFYTKGLNVGCMQLKKTEEYTKDSEGNILKEEIRYHYDNPNTYTANRIERLLSDGSVSTEQTLYAEDYGAGGWIDSLVAKNIVSLPIERIRRRDGQIVSGEVYTYTAAGNLSSMDVFESDDTQESSFRLSNKSSAGQFLPSGDRSTFRKDSRYRQVLSIPEYDIYGNPRYIRSRTAPYITYYYWGYNGLHPVAEIKNADPSVASSIVIDHAADTLSSEDMAVLNGLRFDSRFRNAEITTYTYEPLIGIVSATDPQGLTTHYDYDDQGERHEENAEILRL
;
A
#
# COMPACT_ATOMS: atom_id res chain seq x y z
N VAL A 1 24.03 5.58 -15.54
CA VAL A 1 24.91 5.13 -14.46
C VAL A 1 25.82 4.06 -15.02
N ILE A 2 27.12 4.13 -14.72
CA ILE A 2 28.12 3.13 -15.17
C ILE A 2 28.91 2.69 -13.96
N HIS A 3 29.03 1.38 -13.77
CA HIS A 3 29.83 0.75 -12.72
C HIS A 3 31.11 0.19 -13.35
N TYR A 4 32.24 0.41 -12.70
CA TYR A 4 33.56 -0.04 -13.16
C TYR A 4 34.14 -1.02 -12.15
N ARG A 5 34.93 -1.98 -12.67
CA ARG A 5 35.84 -2.83 -11.91
C ARG A 5 37.27 -2.44 -12.24
N TYR A 6 38.10 -2.26 -11.22
CA TYR A 6 39.53 -2.11 -11.40
C TYR A 6 40.21 -3.47 -11.50
N ARG A 7 40.92 -3.71 -12.58
CA ARG A 7 41.67 -4.95 -12.79
C ARG A 7 42.91 -4.67 -13.64
N ASN A 8 44.08 -5.19 -13.24
CA ASN A 8 45.37 -5.09 -13.98
C ASN A 8 45.71 -3.66 -14.39
N GLY A 9 45.56 -2.68 -13.52
CA GLY A 9 45.94 -1.29 -13.79
C GLY A 9 44.92 -0.48 -14.59
N THR A 10 43.77 -1.06 -14.97
CA THR A 10 42.74 -0.39 -15.78
C THR A 10 41.35 -0.51 -15.13
N PHE A 11 40.50 0.49 -15.41
CA PHE A 11 39.07 0.43 -15.07
C PHE A 11 38.30 -0.12 -16.27
N ASP A 12 37.62 -1.25 -16.08
CA ASP A 12 36.70 -1.79 -17.08
C ASP A 12 35.29 -1.69 -16.56
N TRP A 13 34.35 -1.25 -17.42
CA TRP A 13 32.94 -1.20 -16.99
C TRP A 13 32.38 -2.62 -16.90
N VAL A 14 31.57 -2.86 -15.86
CA VAL A 14 30.91 -4.16 -15.60
C VAL A 14 29.41 -4.07 -15.72
N LYS A 15 28.85 -2.89 -15.47
CA LYS A 15 27.41 -2.63 -15.56
C LYS A 15 27.17 -1.20 -16.06
N ARG A 16 26.23 -1.05 -16.97
CA ARG A 16 25.81 0.26 -17.49
C ARG A 16 24.30 0.30 -17.55
N GLN A 17 23.71 1.36 -17.01
CA GLN A 17 22.29 1.62 -17.06
C GLN A 17 22.01 2.91 -17.81
N LYS A 18 21.02 2.86 -18.71
CA LYS A 18 20.51 4.00 -19.46
C LYS A 18 19.03 4.15 -19.19
N PHE A 19 18.62 5.35 -18.84
CA PHE A 19 17.23 5.70 -18.57
C PHE A 19 16.74 6.65 -19.66
N THR A 20 15.57 6.37 -20.21
CA THR A 20 14.89 7.25 -21.19
C THR A 20 13.60 7.73 -20.58
N TYR A 21 13.40 9.05 -20.61
CA TYR A 21 12.23 9.70 -20.04
C TYR A 21 11.48 10.45 -21.13
N ASP A 22 10.15 10.50 -21.00
CA ASP A 22 9.31 11.48 -21.67
C ASP A 22 8.90 12.55 -20.68
N LYS A 23 8.83 13.78 -21.19
CA LYS A 23 8.30 14.90 -20.42
C LYS A 23 6.79 14.94 -20.60
N TYR A 24 6.06 14.64 -19.54
CA TYR A 24 4.63 14.89 -19.47
C TYR A 24 4.40 16.29 -18.90
N VAL A 25 3.82 17.16 -19.71
CA VAL A 25 3.39 18.49 -19.28
C VAL A 25 1.88 18.53 -19.39
N ASP A 26 1.22 18.62 -18.26
CA ASP A 26 -0.20 18.93 -18.27
C ASP A 26 -0.38 20.40 -18.66
N SER A 27 -0.91 20.64 -19.85
CA SER A 27 -1.13 21.98 -20.39
C SER A 27 -2.28 22.73 -19.70
N VAL A 28 -3.00 22.10 -18.80
CA VAL A 28 -4.26 22.63 -18.23
C VAL A 28 -4.07 23.22 -16.84
N GLN A 29 -3.01 22.87 -16.10
CA GLN A 29 -2.81 23.38 -14.75
C GLN A 29 -1.77 24.51 -14.69
N ILE A 30 -2.19 25.70 -15.08
CA ILE A 30 -1.48 26.93 -14.74
C ILE A 30 -1.93 27.35 -13.33
N PHE A 31 -1.18 26.96 -12.30
CA PHE A 31 -1.34 27.59 -10.98
C PHE A 31 -0.91 29.04 -11.08
N ARG A 32 -1.89 29.94 -11.09
CA ARG A 32 -1.64 31.39 -10.96
C ARG A 32 -1.47 31.70 -9.49
N ALA A 33 -0.26 31.67 -8.99
CA ALA A 33 0.05 32.28 -7.69
C ALA A 33 0.12 33.79 -7.86
N LYS A 34 -0.77 34.53 -7.23
CA LYS A 34 -0.63 35.98 -7.07
C LYS A 34 0.41 36.21 -5.97
N LEU A 35 1.65 36.49 -6.36
CA LEU A 35 2.68 36.96 -5.44
C LEU A 35 2.54 38.47 -5.29
N TRP A 36 2.36 38.94 -4.07
CA TRP A 36 2.50 40.36 -3.72
C TRP A 36 3.99 40.71 -3.76
N ALA A 37 4.40 41.49 -4.71
CA ALA A 37 5.73 42.08 -4.67
C ALA A 37 5.78 43.07 -3.48
N SER A 38 6.91 43.13 -2.80
CA SER A 38 7.17 43.90 -1.57
C SER A 38 6.43 45.23 -1.56
N ILE A 39 5.43 45.33 -0.71
CA ILE A 39 4.67 46.55 -0.50
C ILE A 39 5.32 47.21 0.71
N GLU A 40 5.74 48.46 0.55
CA GLU A 40 6.16 49.27 1.71
C GLU A 40 5.00 49.36 2.71
N PRO A 41 5.28 49.33 4.03
CA PRO A 41 4.24 49.38 5.08
C PRO A 41 3.23 50.52 4.94
N ILE A 42 3.64 51.63 4.39
CA ILE A 42 2.81 52.82 4.10
C ILE A 42 1.72 52.50 3.03
N VAL A 43 2.04 51.67 2.04
CA VAL A 43 1.09 51.32 0.97
C VAL A 43 0.04 50.35 1.49
N LEU A 44 0.41 49.46 2.39
CA LEU A 44 -0.55 48.54 3.08
C LEU A 44 -1.55 49.32 3.95
N TYR A 45 -1.11 50.37 4.62
CA TYR A 45 -1.99 51.22 5.41
C TYR A 45 -3.05 51.95 4.56
N TYR A 46 -2.66 52.44 3.37
CA TYR A 46 -3.59 53.09 2.45
C TYR A 46 -4.56 52.12 1.80
N THR A 47 -4.17 50.87 1.54
CA THR A 47 -5.05 49.87 0.99
C THR A 47 -6.11 49.39 1.97
N GLN A 48 -5.81 49.30 3.25
CA GLN A 48 -6.80 48.93 4.27
C GLN A 48 -7.84 50.04 4.51
N SER A 49 -7.47 51.31 4.34
CA SER A 49 -8.39 52.43 4.50
C SER A 49 -9.17 52.76 3.21
N ALA A 50 -8.72 52.30 2.06
CA ALA A 50 -9.30 52.61 0.74
C ALA A 50 -10.42 51.68 0.27
N VAL A 51 -10.82 50.71 1.09
CA VAL A 51 -11.86 49.72 0.70
C VAL A 51 -13.27 50.34 0.64
N ALA A 52 -13.44 51.61 0.96
CA ALA A 52 -14.75 52.22 1.11
C ALA A 52 -15.36 52.84 -0.17
N SER A 53 -14.58 53.20 -1.19
CA SER A 53 -15.14 53.64 -2.48
C SER A 53 -14.16 53.48 -3.63
N LEU A 54 -14.64 52.98 -4.76
CA LEU A 54 -13.90 52.82 -6.02
C LEU A 54 -13.51 54.17 -6.64
N ASP A 55 -14.11 55.27 -6.19
CA ASP A 55 -13.91 56.64 -6.71
C ASP A 55 -12.95 57.47 -5.84
N ASP A 56 -12.37 56.91 -4.80
CA ASP A 56 -11.39 57.61 -3.99
C ASP A 56 -10.04 57.64 -4.71
N TRP A 57 -9.55 58.87 -4.95
CA TRP A 57 -8.26 59.09 -5.60
C TRP A 57 -7.08 58.37 -4.89
N ARG A 58 -7.23 58.07 -3.63
CA ARG A 58 -6.24 57.35 -2.83
C ARG A 58 -6.23 55.86 -3.19
N TYR A 59 -7.41 55.30 -3.52
CA TYR A 59 -7.55 53.94 -4.01
C TYR A 59 -6.90 53.77 -5.38
N ASP A 60 -7.13 54.72 -6.30
CA ASP A 60 -6.53 54.69 -7.62
C ASP A 60 -5.00 54.84 -7.58
N ARG A 61 -4.50 55.69 -6.70
CA ARG A 61 -3.05 55.87 -6.49
C ARG A 61 -2.40 54.64 -5.85
N ALA A 62 -3.06 53.99 -4.89
CA ALA A 62 -2.62 52.74 -4.30
C ALA A 62 -2.63 51.61 -5.35
N LYS A 63 -3.69 51.53 -6.15
CA LYS A 63 -3.82 50.52 -7.23
C LYS A 63 -2.72 50.67 -8.29
N SER A 64 -2.35 51.86 -8.66
CA SER A 64 -1.27 52.15 -9.62
C SER A 64 0.14 51.85 -9.08
N SER A 65 0.28 51.68 -7.76
CA SER A 65 1.54 51.37 -7.09
C SER A 65 1.80 49.87 -6.93
N PHE A 66 0.84 49.05 -7.33
CA PHE A 66 0.96 47.58 -7.24
C PHE A 66 1.29 46.98 -8.61
N ASN A 67 2.44 46.36 -8.70
CA ASN A 67 2.77 45.47 -9.83
C ASN A 67 2.39 44.05 -9.48
N PHE A 68 1.37 43.52 -10.17
CA PHE A 68 0.98 42.12 -10.02
C PHE A 68 1.76 41.28 -11.01
N TYR A 69 2.61 40.42 -10.51
CA TYR A 69 3.24 39.39 -11.34
C TYR A 69 2.49 38.08 -11.21
N THR A 70 1.92 37.62 -12.31
CA THR A 70 1.42 36.25 -12.41
C THR A 70 2.57 35.37 -12.88
N LYS A 71 3.12 34.56 -11.99
CA LYS A 71 4.09 33.52 -12.37
C LYS A 71 3.31 32.25 -12.65
N GLY A 72 3.28 31.80 -13.89
CA GLY A 72 2.80 30.48 -14.21
C GLY A 72 3.82 29.44 -13.75
N LEU A 73 3.42 28.56 -12.87
CA LEU A 73 4.18 27.35 -12.56
C LEU A 73 3.71 26.27 -13.55
N ASN A 74 4.61 25.84 -14.43
CA ASN A 74 4.37 24.66 -15.22
C ASN A 74 4.53 23.44 -14.30
N VAL A 75 3.44 22.74 -14.03
CA VAL A 75 3.45 21.49 -13.32
C VAL A 75 3.53 20.36 -14.34
N GLY A 76 4.52 19.52 -14.22
CA GLY A 76 4.71 18.38 -15.10
C GLY A 76 5.55 17.31 -14.40
N CYS A 77 5.47 16.10 -14.89
CA CYS A 77 6.32 15.02 -14.43
C CYS A 77 7.18 14.46 -15.56
N MET A 78 8.30 13.86 -15.20
CA MET A 78 9.14 13.07 -16.10
C MET A 78 8.72 11.61 -15.98
N GLN A 79 8.15 11.05 -17.04
CA GLN A 79 7.77 9.64 -17.09
C GLN A 79 8.93 8.81 -17.58
N LEU A 80 9.36 7.81 -16.80
CA LEU A 80 10.36 6.84 -17.23
C LEU A 80 9.76 5.93 -18.29
N LYS A 81 10.25 6.00 -19.52
CA LYS A 81 9.77 5.19 -20.64
C LYS A 81 10.53 3.89 -20.81
N LYS A 82 11.82 3.94 -20.57
CA LYS A 82 12.68 2.79 -20.83
C LYS A 82 13.90 2.80 -19.94
N THR A 83 14.25 1.62 -19.44
CA THR A 83 15.55 1.34 -18.83
C THR A 83 16.26 0.27 -19.67
N GLU A 84 17.50 0.52 -20.05
CA GLU A 84 18.38 -0.45 -20.67
C GLU A 84 19.52 -0.74 -19.70
N GLU A 85 19.68 -2.00 -19.34
CA GLU A 85 20.79 -2.47 -18.52
C GLU A 85 21.71 -3.33 -19.35
N TYR A 86 22.99 -3.07 -19.27
CA TYR A 86 24.06 -3.82 -19.92
C TYR A 86 24.97 -4.37 -18.84
N THR A 87 25.13 -5.68 -18.76
CA THR A 87 26.04 -6.35 -17.82
C THR A 87 27.09 -7.11 -18.61
N LYS A 88 28.35 -6.99 -18.20
CA LYS A 88 29.44 -7.70 -18.79
C LYS A 88 29.79 -8.92 -17.95
N ASP A 89 29.82 -10.11 -18.58
CA ASP A 89 30.23 -11.33 -17.90
C ASP A 89 31.77 -11.40 -17.73
N SER A 90 32.26 -12.49 -17.16
CA SER A 90 33.69 -12.72 -16.94
C SER A 90 34.48 -12.91 -18.23
N GLU A 91 33.84 -13.28 -19.32
CA GLU A 91 34.42 -13.52 -20.66
C GLU A 91 34.35 -12.27 -21.53
N GLY A 92 33.65 -11.22 -21.08
CA GLY A 92 33.50 -9.95 -21.80
C GLY A 92 32.26 -9.89 -22.69
N ASN A 93 31.38 -10.91 -22.66
CA ASN A 93 30.11 -10.87 -23.38
C ASN A 93 29.15 -9.88 -22.68
N ILE A 94 28.32 -9.22 -23.49
CA ILE A 94 27.40 -8.21 -23.00
C ILE A 94 25.99 -8.80 -23.00
N LEU A 95 25.40 -8.93 -21.80
CA LEU A 95 24.00 -9.20 -21.62
C LEU A 95 23.24 -7.86 -21.61
N LYS A 96 22.20 -7.76 -22.42
CA LYS A 96 21.30 -6.61 -22.44
C LYS A 96 19.94 -7.01 -21.90
N GLU A 97 19.46 -6.26 -20.91
CA GLU A 97 18.06 -6.29 -20.47
C GLU A 97 17.39 -4.96 -20.82
N GLU A 98 16.15 -5.01 -21.25
CA GLU A 98 15.38 -3.82 -21.59
C GLU A 98 14.02 -3.89 -20.89
N ILE A 99 13.68 -2.80 -20.18
CA ILE A 99 12.40 -2.64 -19.51
C ILE A 99 11.72 -1.41 -20.10
N ARG A 100 10.47 -1.58 -20.55
CA ARG A 100 9.60 -0.51 -21.06
C ARG A 100 8.46 -0.26 -20.10
N TYR A 101 8.17 1.00 -19.86
CA TYR A 101 7.12 1.47 -18.98
C TYR A 101 6.03 2.15 -19.79
N HIS A 102 4.79 1.73 -19.60
CA HIS A 102 3.62 2.25 -20.30
C HIS A 102 2.67 2.90 -19.30
N TYR A 103 2.12 4.03 -19.69
CA TYR A 103 1.18 4.85 -18.92
C TYR A 103 -0.14 4.85 -19.68
N ASP A 104 -0.82 3.69 -19.71
CA ASP A 104 -2.00 3.46 -20.55
C ASP A 104 -3.24 4.22 -20.03
N ASN A 105 -3.23 4.64 -18.73
CA ASN A 105 -4.28 5.49 -18.17
C ASN A 105 -3.79 6.94 -18.07
N PRO A 106 -4.39 7.89 -18.81
CA PRO A 106 -3.97 9.29 -18.79
C PRO A 106 -4.30 10.02 -17.48
N ASN A 107 -5.18 9.45 -16.63
CA ASN A 107 -5.56 10.05 -15.35
C ASN A 107 -4.56 9.71 -14.24
N THR A 108 -3.62 8.79 -14.46
CA THR A 108 -2.62 8.38 -13.49
C THR A 108 -1.20 8.69 -13.98
N TYR A 109 -0.31 9.00 -13.03
CA TYR A 109 1.12 9.21 -13.31
C TYR A 109 1.95 7.96 -13.04
N THR A 110 1.30 6.83 -12.76
CA THR A 110 1.94 5.55 -12.46
C THR A 110 1.96 4.68 -13.72
N ALA A 111 3.11 4.08 -14.02
CA ALA A 111 3.20 3.09 -15.09
C ALA A 111 2.33 1.88 -14.71
N ASN A 112 1.31 1.60 -15.50
CA ASN A 112 0.36 0.52 -15.26
C ASN A 112 0.65 -0.73 -16.08
N ARG A 113 1.62 -0.67 -17.04
CA ARG A 113 2.10 -1.84 -17.77
C ARG A 113 3.61 -1.75 -17.95
N ILE A 114 4.30 -2.82 -17.55
CA ILE A 114 5.77 -2.92 -17.62
C ILE A 114 6.11 -4.13 -18.47
N GLU A 115 6.87 -3.93 -19.53
CA GLU A 115 7.36 -4.99 -20.41
C GLU A 115 8.86 -5.18 -20.18
N ARG A 116 9.29 -6.42 -19.99
CA ARG A 116 10.68 -6.83 -19.89
C ARG A 116 11.02 -7.74 -21.04
N LEU A 117 11.98 -7.33 -21.88
CA LEU A 117 12.60 -8.19 -22.86
C LEU A 117 13.73 -8.96 -22.17
N LEU A 118 13.56 -10.26 -22.06
CA LEU A 118 14.52 -11.15 -21.41
C LEU A 118 15.62 -11.56 -22.38
N SER A 119 16.73 -12.08 -21.84
CA SER A 119 17.90 -12.48 -22.63
C SER A 119 17.66 -13.65 -23.59
N ASP A 120 16.66 -14.48 -23.31
CA ASP A 120 16.21 -15.57 -24.17
C ASP A 120 15.28 -15.11 -25.30
N GLY A 121 15.02 -13.81 -25.40
CA GLY A 121 14.12 -13.19 -26.38
C GLY A 121 12.66 -13.23 -25.99
N SER A 122 12.29 -13.86 -24.88
CA SER A 122 10.92 -13.85 -24.38
C SER A 122 10.53 -12.49 -23.81
N VAL A 123 9.23 -12.18 -23.85
CA VAL A 123 8.68 -10.93 -23.31
C VAL A 123 7.83 -11.25 -22.07
N SER A 124 8.25 -10.68 -20.93
CA SER A 124 7.46 -10.69 -19.71
C SER A 124 6.73 -9.35 -19.57
N THR A 125 5.43 -9.39 -19.37
CA THR A 125 4.59 -8.22 -19.16
C THR A 125 3.92 -8.28 -17.81
N GLU A 126 4.04 -7.21 -17.01
CA GLU A 126 3.25 -7.00 -15.80
C GLU A 126 2.29 -5.85 -16.04
N GLN A 127 1.01 -6.09 -15.84
CA GLN A 127 -0.05 -5.09 -15.92
C GLN A 127 -0.72 -4.97 -14.55
N THR A 128 -0.83 -3.75 -14.06
CA THR A 128 -1.52 -3.43 -12.80
C THR A 128 -2.65 -2.47 -13.09
N LEU A 129 -3.85 -2.81 -12.63
CA LEU A 129 -5.02 -1.96 -12.68
C LEU A 129 -5.26 -1.33 -11.31
N TYR A 130 -5.57 -0.06 -11.31
CA TYR A 130 -5.81 0.76 -10.13
C TYR A 130 -7.27 1.23 -10.09
N ALA A 131 -7.66 1.89 -9.00
CA ALA A 131 -9.04 2.34 -8.81
C ALA A 131 -9.57 3.18 -9.98
N GLU A 132 -8.75 4.05 -10.56
CA GLU A 132 -9.15 4.95 -11.67
C GLU A 132 -9.27 4.24 -13.03
N ASP A 133 -8.87 2.98 -13.16
CA ASP A 133 -9.07 2.20 -14.37
C ASP A 133 -10.50 1.68 -14.49
N TYR A 134 -11.28 1.68 -13.42
CA TYR A 134 -12.64 1.14 -13.36
C TYR A 134 -13.69 2.24 -13.57
N GLY A 135 -14.88 1.82 -14.02
CA GLY A 135 -16.02 2.72 -14.16
C GLY A 135 -16.51 3.23 -12.79
N ALA A 136 -17.05 4.45 -12.80
CA ALA A 136 -17.60 5.08 -11.60
C ALA A 136 -18.77 4.29 -11.00
N GLY A 137 -18.87 4.29 -9.68
CA GLY A 137 -19.91 3.61 -8.88
C GLY A 137 -19.39 2.40 -8.11
N GLY A 138 -19.75 2.32 -6.84
CA GLY A 138 -19.45 1.21 -5.95
C GLY A 138 -18.26 1.43 -5.02
N TRP A 139 -17.69 0.33 -4.52
CA TRP A 139 -16.68 0.37 -3.45
C TRP A 139 -15.35 1.03 -3.90
N ILE A 140 -15.00 0.92 -5.19
CA ILE A 140 -13.77 1.53 -5.74
C ILE A 140 -13.87 3.06 -5.74
N ASP A 141 -15.07 3.62 -5.97
CA ASP A 141 -15.28 5.07 -5.89
C ASP A 141 -14.95 5.65 -4.51
N SER A 142 -15.16 4.87 -3.46
CA SER A 142 -14.78 5.30 -2.12
C SER A 142 -13.27 5.48 -1.96
N LEU A 143 -12.48 4.68 -2.69
CA LEU A 143 -11.02 4.83 -2.74
C LEU A 143 -10.63 6.08 -3.51
N VAL A 144 -11.21 6.29 -4.68
CA VAL A 144 -10.97 7.48 -5.52
C VAL A 144 -11.35 8.75 -4.77
N ALA A 145 -12.53 8.78 -4.16
CA ALA A 145 -13.02 9.93 -3.38
C ALA A 145 -12.11 10.30 -2.20
N LYS A 146 -11.39 9.33 -1.65
CA LYS A 146 -10.40 9.52 -0.58
C LYS A 146 -8.97 9.72 -1.09
N ASN A 147 -8.78 9.82 -2.40
CA ASN A 147 -7.46 9.88 -3.05
C ASN A 147 -6.55 8.66 -2.73
N ILE A 148 -7.16 7.49 -2.50
CA ILE A 148 -6.45 6.21 -2.30
C ILE A 148 -6.36 5.52 -3.67
N VAL A 149 -5.53 6.04 -4.55
CA VAL A 149 -5.47 5.66 -5.98
C VAL A 149 -4.29 4.74 -6.32
N SER A 150 -3.34 4.55 -5.40
CA SER A 150 -2.14 3.74 -5.62
C SER A 150 -2.28 2.25 -5.24
N LEU A 151 -3.42 1.86 -4.65
CA LEU A 151 -3.65 0.45 -4.31
C LEU A 151 -3.98 -0.35 -5.57
N PRO A 152 -3.27 -1.48 -5.84
CA PRO A 152 -3.57 -2.34 -6.97
C PRO A 152 -4.90 -3.06 -6.77
N ILE A 153 -5.78 -3.01 -7.76
CA ILE A 153 -7.03 -3.79 -7.77
C ILE A 153 -6.83 -5.13 -8.45
N GLU A 154 -6.10 -5.14 -9.55
CA GLU A 154 -5.76 -6.38 -10.26
C GLU A 154 -4.34 -6.27 -10.81
N ARG A 155 -3.55 -7.32 -10.64
CA ARG A 155 -2.20 -7.45 -11.22
C ARG A 155 -2.10 -8.73 -11.99
N ILE A 156 -1.61 -8.66 -13.23
CA ILE A 156 -1.48 -9.80 -14.11
C ILE A 156 -0.07 -9.81 -14.68
N ARG A 157 0.59 -10.96 -14.59
CA ARG A 157 1.87 -11.22 -15.24
C ARG A 157 1.68 -12.19 -16.38
N ARG A 158 2.28 -11.85 -17.52
CA ARG A 158 2.26 -12.66 -18.73
C ARG A 158 3.68 -12.95 -19.20
N ARG A 159 3.85 -14.06 -19.87
CA ARG A 159 5.06 -14.37 -20.62
C ARG A 159 4.66 -14.91 -21.97
N ASP A 160 5.11 -14.27 -23.04
CA ASP A 160 4.81 -14.65 -24.43
C ASP A 160 3.31 -14.89 -24.70
N GLY A 161 2.45 -14.04 -24.13
CA GLY A 161 1.00 -14.11 -24.29
C GLY A 161 0.30 -15.19 -23.45
N GLN A 162 1.01 -15.77 -22.47
CA GLN A 162 0.41 -16.69 -21.49
C GLN A 162 0.37 -16.04 -20.10
N ILE A 163 -0.71 -16.26 -19.37
CA ILE A 163 -0.86 -15.83 -17.99
C ILE A 163 0.06 -16.67 -17.10
N VAL A 164 1.01 -16.05 -16.43
CA VAL A 164 1.92 -16.71 -15.48
C VAL A 164 1.39 -16.58 -14.05
N SER A 165 0.82 -15.44 -13.72
CA SER A 165 0.18 -15.18 -12.43
C SER A 165 -0.84 -14.06 -12.56
N GLY A 166 -1.82 -14.08 -11.67
CA GLY A 166 -2.80 -13.02 -11.53
C GLY A 166 -3.21 -12.90 -10.08
N GLU A 167 -3.46 -11.68 -9.64
CA GLU A 167 -3.86 -11.33 -8.29
C GLU A 167 -4.98 -10.30 -8.36
N VAL A 168 -6.04 -10.49 -7.60
CA VAL A 168 -7.12 -9.51 -7.44
C VAL A 168 -7.27 -9.17 -5.97
N TYR A 169 -7.33 -7.89 -5.68
CA TYR A 169 -7.45 -7.34 -4.35
C TYR A 169 -8.77 -6.59 -4.22
N THR A 170 -9.47 -6.79 -3.13
CA THR A 170 -10.61 -5.95 -2.75
C THR A 170 -10.32 -5.24 -1.44
N TYR A 171 -10.87 -4.05 -1.28
CA TYR A 171 -10.60 -3.21 -0.12
C TYR A 171 -11.89 -2.76 0.57
N THR A 172 -11.79 -2.39 1.83
CA THR A 172 -12.83 -1.64 2.53
C THR A 172 -12.91 -0.21 1.97
N ALA A 173 -13.95 0.51 2.31
CA ALA A 173 -14.07 1.93 1.99
C ALA A 173 -12.97 2.80 2.66
N ALA A 174 -12.27 2.26 3.65
CA ALA A 174 -11.13 2.92 4.31
C ALA A 174 -9.79 2.64 3.61
N GLY A 175 -9.75 1.72 2.63
CA GLY A 175 -8.53 1.31 1.96
C GLY A 175 -7.84 0.09 2.59
N ASN A 176 -8.42 -0.52 3.62
CA ASN A 176 -7.88 -1.74 4.21
C ASN A 176 -8.18 -2.95 3.32
N LEU A 177 -7.25 -3.89 3.19
CA LEU A 177 -7.40 -5.09 2.39
C LEU A 177 -8.57 -5.94 2.89
N SER A 178 -9.54 -6.27 2.03
CA SER A 178 -10.70 -7.11 2.39
C SER A 178 -10.53 -8.55 1.91
N SER A 179 -9.99 -8.74 0.71
CA SER A 179 -9.66 -10.06 0.19
C SER A 179 -8.56 -10.01 -0.85
N MET A 180 -7.90 -11.15 -1.03
CA MET A 180 -6.97 -11.40 -2.12
C MET A 180 -7.36 -12.70 -2.79
N ASP A 181 -7.44 -12.67 -4.11
CA ASP A 181 -7.65 -13.83 -4.96
C ASP A 181 -6.43 -14.00 -5.87
N VAL A 182 -6.05 -15.24 -6.16
CA VAL A 182 -4.96 -15.57 -7.09
C VAL A 182 -5.49 -16.37 -8.26
N PHE A 183 -4.85 -16.19 -9.41
CA PHE A 183 -5.14 -16.97 -10.61
C PHE A 183 -4.60 -18.38 -10.46
N GLU A 184 -5.46 -19.37 -10.66
CA GLU A 184 -5.14 -20.79 -10.58
C GLU A 184 -5.82 -21.54 -11.72
N SER A 185 -5.05 -21.91 -12.72
CA SER A 185 -5.57 -22.67 -13.87
C SER A 185 -4.42 -23.26 -14.69
N ASP A 186 -4.65 -24.45 -15.25
CA ASP A 186 -3.80 -25.05 -16.27
C ASP A 186 -4.03 -24.37 -17.65
N ASP A 187 -5.20 -23.74 -17.86
CA ASP A 187 -5.44 -22.89 -19.03
C ASP A 187 -4.86 -21.50 -18.78
N THR A 188 -3.68 -21.27 -19.31
CA THR A 188 -2.93 -20.01 -19.20
C THR A 188 -3.12 -19.10 -20.41
N GLN A 189 -3.94 -19.49 -21.41
CA GLN A 189 -4.14 -18.72 -22.63
C GLN A 189 -4.76 -17.34 -22.33
N GLU A 190 -4.13 -16.28 -22.81
CA GLU A 190 -4.63 -14.91 -22.64
C GLU A 190 -5.97 -14.69 -23.36
N SER A 191 -6.18 -15.38 -24.49
CA SER A 191 -7.41 -15.24 -25.29
C SER A 191 -8.68 -15.66 -24.54
N SER A 192 -8.55 -16.55 -23.54
CA SER A 192 -9.64 -16.99 -22.67
C SER A 192 -9.76 -16.17 -21.37
N PHE A 193 -8.72 -15.36 -21.04
CA PHE A 193 -8.67 -14.58 -19.81
C PHE A 193 -9.50 -13.29 -19.92
N ARG A 194 -10.18 -12.97 -18.82
CA ARG A 194 -10.95 -11.73 -18.72
C ARG A 194 -10.51 -10.91 -17.52
N LEU A 195 -10.08 -9.68 -17.77
CA LEU A 195 -9.84 -8.69 -16.72
C LEU A 195 -11.09 -8.48 -15.87
N SER A 196 -10.88 -8.27 -14.56
CA SER A 196 -11.98 -8.05 -13.61
C SER A 196 -12.83 -6.85 -14.01
N ASN A 197 -14.14 -7.00 -13.84
CA ASN A 197 -15.16 -5.98 -14.12
C ASN A 197 -15.14 -5.40 -15.55
N LYS A 198 -14.57 -6.11 -16.50
CA LYS A 198 -14.56 -5.73 -17.91
C LYS A 198 -15.77 -6.31 -18.66
N SER A 199 -16.45 -5.49 -19.44
CA SER A 199 -17.54 -5.90 -20.31
C SER A 199 -17.04 -6.69 -21.53
N SER A 200 -17.94 -7.35 -22.25
CA SER A 200 -17.62 -7.98 -23.55
C SER A 200 -17.16 -6.97 -24.61
N ALA A 201 -17.59 -5.70 -24.48
CA ALA A 201 -17.16 -4.60 -25.35
C ALA A 201 -15.81 -4.01 -24.93
N GLY A 202 -15.14 -4.57 -23.91
CA GLY A 202 -13.84 -4.13 -23.45
C GLY A 202 -13.82 -2.91 -22.54
N GLN A 203 -14.98 -2.40 -22.11
CA GLN A 203 -15.09 -1.29 -21.18
C GLN A 203 -15.13 -1.78 -19.73
N PHE A 204 -14.50 -1.04 -18.81
CA PHE A 204 -14.64 -1.32 -17.38
C PHE A 204 -15.99 -0.87 -16.86
N LEU A 205 -16.65 -1.74 -16.11
CA LEU A 205 -17.96 -1.51 -15.52
C LEU A 205 -17.81 -0.82 -14.15
N PRO A 206 -18.87 -0.18 -13.63
CA PRO A 206 -18.94 0.23 -12.24
C PRO A 206 -18.65 -0.93 -11.29
N SER A 207 -17.91 -0.67 -10.22
CA SER A 207 -17.47 -1.72 -9.29
C SER A 207 -18.61 -2.34 -8.46
N GLY A 208 -19.76 -1.66 -8.35
CA GLY A 208 -20.87 -2.13 -7.53
C GLY A 208 -20.48 -2.31 -6.06
N ASP A 209 -21.05 -3.31 -5.40
CA ASP A 209 -20.53 -3.80 -4.14
C ASP A 209 -19.45 -4.89 -4.38
N ARG A 210 -18.78 -5.37 -3.31
CA ARG A 210 -17.72 -6.36 -3.45
C ARG A 210 -18.24 -7.73 -3.93
N SER A 211 -19.51 -8.05 -3.67
CA SER A 211 -20.13 -9.30 -4.07
C SER A 211 -20.46 -9.32 -5.57
N THR A 212 -20.68 -8.15 -6.16
CA THR A 212 -21.01 -7.98 -7.59
C THR A 212 -19.78 -7.73 -8.46
N PHE A 213 -18.60 -7.54 -7.86
CA PHE A 213 -17.36 -7.35 -8.59
C PHE A 213 -16.96 -8.64 -9.34
N ARG A 214 -17.05 -8.60 -10.64
CA ARG A 214 -16.85 -9.78 -11.51
C ARG A 214 -15.37 -10.05 -11.72
N LYS A 215 -14.93 -11.22 -11.33
CA LYS A 215 -13.58 -11.75 -11.56
C LYS A 215 -13.61 -12.86 -12.61
N ASP A 216 -12.49 -13.12 -13.28
CA ASP A 216 -12.34 -14.33 -14.08
C ASP A 216 -12.60 -15.57 -13.20
N SER A 217 -13.24 -16.59 -13.77
CA SER A 217 -13.65 -17.79 -13.01
C SER A 217 -12.48 -18.63 -12.49
N ARG A 218 -11.27 -18.36 -12.97
CA ARG A 218 -10.03 -19.03 -12.54
C ARG A 218 -9.39 -18.38 -11.31
N TYR A 219 -9.88 -17.23 -10.86
CA TYR A 219 -9.44 -16.64 -9.58
C TYR A 219 -9.98 -17.45 -8.41
N ARG A 220 -9.12 -17.75 -7.45
CA ARG A 220 -9.45 -18.42 -6.19
C ARG A 220 -9.04 -17.54 -5.02
N GLN A 221 -9.96 -17.36 -4.08
CA GLN A 221 -9.67 -16.59 -2.87
C GLN A 221 -8.65 -17.33 -2.00
N VAL A 222 -7.58 -16.64 -1.67
CA VAL A 222 -6.50 -17.16 -0.79
C VAL A 222 -6.46 -16.49 0.55
N LEU A 223 -6.98 -15.25 0.64
CA LEU A 223 -7.00 -14.46 1.86
C LEU A 223 -8.32 -13.69 1.97
N SER A 224 -8.88 -13.63 3.17
CA SER A 224 -10.02 -12.78 3.51
C SER A 224 -9.83 -12.17 4.88
N ILE A 225 -10.10 -10.87 5.01
CA ILE A 225 -10.09 -10.11 6.24
C ILE A 225 -11.47 -9.42 6.36
N PRO A 226 -12.46 -10.13 6.94
CA PRO A 226 -13.84 -9.66 6.96
C PRO A 226 -14.07 -8.46 7.85
N GLU A 227 -13.32 -8.35 8.94
CA GLU A 227 -13.53 -7.31 9.96
C GLU A 227 -12.22 -6.64 10.38
N TYR A 228 -12.36 -5.35 10.63
CA TYR A 228 -11.35 -4.48 11.22
C TYR A 228 -11.89 -3.81 12.47
N ASP A 229 -11.00 -3.50 13.41
CA ASP A 229 -11.34 -2.66 14.57
C ASP A 229 -11.38 -1.17 14.19
N ILE A 230 -11.66 -0.31 15.17
CA ILE A 230 -11.74 1.14 14.98
C ILE A 230 -10.40 1.79 14.61
N TYR A 231 -9.28 1.12 14.88
CA TYR A 231 -7.92 1.56 14.57
C TYR A 231 -7.46 1.10 13.18
N GLY A 232 -8.24 0.24 12.51
CA GLY A 232 -7.91 -0.33 11.21
C GLY A 232 -7.08 -1.63 11.29
N ASN A 233 -7.06 -2.27 12.44
CA ASN A 233 -6.40 -3.56 12.63
C ASN A 233 -7.33 -4.73 12.29
N PRO A 234 -6.84 -5.80 11.64
CA PRO A 234 -7.65 -6.97 11.35
C PRO A 234 -8.09 -7.67 12.65
N ARG A 235 -9.39 -7.91 12.79
CA ARG A 235 -9.91 -8.73 13.89
C ARG A 235 -9.66 -10.19 13.67
N TYR A 236 -9.86 -10.67 12.45
CA TYR A 236 -9.50 -12.04 12.09
C TYR A 236 -9.18 -12.16 10.60
N ILE A 237 -8.36 -13.17 10.31
CA ILE A 237 -7.88 -13.50 8.98
C ILE A 237 -8.26 -14.94 8.65
N ARG A 238 -8.80 -15.13 7.44
CA ARG A 238 -9.00 -16.44 6.83
C ARG A 238 -8.00 -16.61 5.70
N SER A 239 -7.19 -17.64 5.77
CA SER A 239 -6.24 -18.01 4.72
C SER A 239 -6.55 -19.39 4.21
N ARG A 240 -6.48 -19.58 2.89
CA ARG A 240 -6.65 -20.91 2.29
C ARG A 240 -5.48 -21.85 2.58
N THR A 241 -4.29 -21.29 2.76
CA THR A 241 -3.08 -22.04 3.09
C THR A 241 -3.02 -22.48 4.54
N ALA A 242 -3.74 -21.80 5.41
CA ALA A 242 -3.92 -22.19 6.81
C ALA A 242 -5.36 -22.71 6.97
N PRO A 243 -5.57 -23.96 7.41
CA PRO A 243 -6.90 -24.56 7.51
C PRO A 243 -7.74 -23.98 8.66
N TYR A 244 -7.25 -22.95 9.32
CA TYR A 244 -7.85 -22.32 10.48
C TYR A 244 -7.98 -20.79 10.30
N ILE A 245 -8.92 -20.23 11.06
CA ILE A 245 -9.08 -18.78 11.20
C ILE A 245 -8.14 -18.33 12.30
N THR A 246 -7.41 -17.25 12.07
CA THR A 246 -6.62 -16.58 13.09
C THR A 246 -7.36 -15.34 13.56
N TYR A 247 -7.68 -15.27 14.84
CA TYR A 247 -8.30 -14.13 15.49
C TYR A 247 -7.25 -13.37 16.30
N TYR A 248 -7.35 -12.02 16.29
CA TYR A 248 -6.43 -11.14 16.99
C TYR A 248 -7.17 -10.28 18.00
N TYR A 249 -6.61 -10.17 19.18
CA TYR A 249 -6.97 -9.12 20.13
C TYR A 249 -5.88 -8.07 20.13
N TRP A 250 -6.28 -6.83 20.02
CA TRP A 250 -5.39 -5.68 20.00
C TRP A 250 -5.52 -4.92 21.30
N GLY A 251 -4.44 -4.42 21.83
CA GLY A 251 -4.37 -3.58 23.02
C GLY A 251 -3.47 -2.38 22.78
N TYR A 252 -3.12 -1.66 23.83
CA TYR A 252 -2.23 -0.50 23.75
C TYR A 252 -2.73 0.53 22.73
N ASN A 253 -3.99 0.94 22.82
CA ASN A 253 -4.64 1.81 21.83
C ASN A 253 -4.61 1.24 20.40
N GLY A 254 -4.70 -0.07 20.25
CA GLY A 254 -4.66 -0.75 18.96
C GLY A 254 -3.27 -0.86 18.34
N LEU A 255 -2.20 -0.55 19.07
CA LEU A 255 -0.84 -0.56 18.53
C LEU A 255 -0.22 -1.96 18.46
N HIS A 256 -0.60 -2.85 19.39
CA HIS A 256 0.01 -4.17 19.51
C HIS A 256 -1.01 -5.29 19.61
N PRO A 257 -0.80 -6.43 18.91
CA PRO A 257 -1.60 -7.63 19.13
C PRO A 257 -1.24 -8.23 20.48
N VAL A 258 -2.21 -8.33 21.38
CA VAL A 258 -2.04 -8.90 22.74
C VAL A 258 -2.40 -10.37 22.81
N ALA A 259 -3.17 -10.87 21.85
CA ALA A 259 -3.37 -12.30 21.65
C ALA A 259 -3.59 -12.64 20.17
N GLU A 260 -3.06 -13.81 19.79
CA GLU A 260 -3.30 -14.48 18.51
C GLU A 260 -3.94 -15.84 18.82
N ILE A 261 -5.12 -16.09 18.24
CA ILE A 261 -5.86 -17.33 18.44
C ILE A 261 -6.08 -18.01 17.10
N LYS A 262 -5.35 -19.06 16.85
CA LYS A 262 -5.50 -19.92 15.66
C LYS A 262 -6.62 -20.93 15.91
N ASN A 263 -7.35 -21.24 14.85
CA ASN A 263 -8.52 -22.14 14.90
C ASN A 263 -9.64 -21.63 15.82
N ALA A 264 -9.79 -20.30 15.90
CA ALA A 264 -10.85 -19.67 16.66
C ALA A 264 -12.16 -19.64 15.87
N ASP A 265 -13.28 -19.82 16.57
CA ASP A 265 -14.59 -19.40 16.05
C ASP A 265 -14.72 -17.87 16.28
N PRO A 266 -14.84 -17.06 15.19
CA PRO A 266 -14.93 -15.61 15.34
C PRO A 266 -16.13 -15.15 16.17
N SER A 267 -17.25 -15.89 16.15
CA SER A 267 -18.44 -15.56 16.94
C SER A 267 -18.20 -15.75 18.43
N VAL A 268 -17.42 -16.76 18.80
CA VAL A 268 -17.01 -17.01 20.19
C VAL A 268 -15.95 -16.00 20.61
N ALA A 269 -14.91 -15.82 19.78
CA ALA A 269 -13.83 -14.89 20.09
C ALA A 269 -14.36 -13.44 20.25
N SER A 270 -15.24 -12.98 19.37
CA SER A 270 -15.80 -11.63 19.46
C SER A 270 -16.63 -11.36 20.75
N SER A 271 -17.03 -12.41 21.46
CA SER A 271 -17.75 -12.30 22.74
C SER A 271 -16.85 -11.99 23.94
N ILE A 272 -15.52 -12.13 23.79
CA ILE A 272 -14.57 -11.82 24.84
C ILE A 272 -14.23 -10.34 24.77
N VAL A 273 -14.34 -9.66 25.89
CA VAL A 273 -14.10 -8.21 25.99
C VAL A 273 -12.79 -7.96 26.74
N ILE A 274 -11.91 -7.16 26.15
CA ILE A 274 -10.73 -6.58 26.77
C ILE A 274 -10.71 -5.07 26.54
N ASP A 275 -10.00 -4.32 27.35
CA ASP A 275 -9.85 -2.88 27.14
C ASP A 275 -8.81 -2.60 26.05
N HIS A 276 -9.28 -2.35 24.85
CA HIS A 276 -8.45 -2.02 23.69
C HIS A 276 -7.85 -0.61 23.75
N ALA A 277 -8.46 0.29 24.52
CA ALA A 277 -8.14 1.71 24.53
C ALA A 277 -7.14 2.09 25.65
N ALA A 278 -6.78 1.14 26.52
CA ALA A 278 -5.79 1.40 27.54
C ALA A 278 -4.36 1.53 26.96
N ASP A 279 -3.59 2.44 27.53
CA ASP A 279 -2.17 2.61 27.18
C ASP A 279 -1.30 1.40 27.55
N THR A 280 -1.79 0.60 28.49
CA THR A 280 -1.18 -0.66 28.96
C THR A 280 -2.26 -1.72 29.15
N LEU A 281 -1.92 -2.97 28.90
CA LEU A 281 -2.84 -4.08 29.17
C LEU A 281 -2.93 -4.34 30.67
N SER A 282 -4.14 -4.38 31.21
CA SER A 282 -4.36 -4.65 32.65
C SER A 282 -4.04 -6.11 33.00
N SER A 283 -3.74 -6.36 34.27
CA SER A 283 -3.55 -7.73 34.78
C SER A 283 -4.85 -8.55 34.66
N GLU A 284 -5.98 -7.92 34.77
CA GLU A 284 -7.30 -8.53 34.60
C GLU A 284 -7.52 -8.98 33.16
N ASP A 285 -7.22 -8.13 32.18
CA ASP A 285 -7.33 -8.46 30.74
C ASP A 285 -6.37 -9.60 30.38
N MET A 286 -5.13 -9.56 30.90
CA MET A 286 -4.18 -10.65 30.71
C MET A 286 -4.67 -11.96 31.34
N ALA A 287 -5.29 -11.92 32.51
CA ALA A 287 -5.88 -13.10 33.14
C ALA A 287 -7.02 -13.67 32.29
N VAL A 288 -7.88 -12.80 31.72
CA VAL A 288 -8.92 -13.20 30.78
C VAL A 288 -8.31 -13.90 29.56
N LEU A 289 -7.34 -13.28 28.89
CA LEU A 289 -6.72 -13.84 27.70
C LEU A 289 -5.99 -15.16 27.97
N ASN A 290 -5.24 -15.25 29.07
CA ASN A 290 -4.57 -16.48 29.48
C ASN A 290 -5.56 -17.57 29.88
N GLY A 291 -6.68 -17.20 30.50
CA GLY A 291 -7.75 -18.11 30.89
C GLY A 291 -8.46 -18.78 29.71
N LEU A 292 -8.41 -18.20 28.50
CA LEU A 292 -9.00 -18.78 27.28
C LEU A 292 -8.43 -20.17 26.97
N ARG A 293 -7.20 -20.49 27.37
CA ARG A 293 -6.59 -21.81 27.19
C ARG A 293 -7.34 -22.93 27.92
N PHE A 294 -8.09 -22.57 28.97
CA PHE A 294 -8.87 -23.50 29.80
C PHE A 294 -10.37 -23.42 29.52
N ASP A 295 -10.78 -22.51 28.64
CA ASP A 295 -12.18 -22.37 28.24
C ASP A 295 -12.53 -23.44 27.19
N SER A 296 -13.55 -24.25 27.50
CA SER A 296 -14.01 -25.33 26.62
C SER A 296 -14.42 -24.88 25.22
N ARG A 297 -14.80 -23.61 25.06
CA ARG A 297 -15.13 -23.00 23.76
C ARG A 297 -13.90 -22.87 22.85
N PHE A 298 -12.70 -22.82 23.41
CA PHE A 298 -11.42 -22.69 22.71
C PHE A 298 -10.59 -23.98 22.72
N ARG A 299 -11.16 -25.12 23.12
CA ARG A 299 -10.45 -26.41 23.31
C ARG A 299 -9.61 -26.88 22.08
N ASN A 300 -9.98 -26.42 20.89
CA ASN A 300 -9.28 -26.76 19.64
C ASN A 300 -8.44 -25.60 19.10
N ALA A 301 -8.37 -24.49 19.83
CA ALA A 301 -7.63 -23.32 19.43
C ALA A 301 -6.20 -23.32 20.00
N GLU A 302 -5.28 -22.74 19.25
CA GLU A 302 -3.92 -22.45 19.70
C GLU A 302 -3.88 -20.98 20.08
N ILE A 303 -3.60 -20.67 21.35
CA ILE A 303 -3.66 -19.34 21.92
C ILE A 303 -2.26 -18.90 22.29
N THR A 304 -1.76 -17.84 21.66
CA THR A 304 -0.52 -17.16 22.05
C THR A 304 -0.89 -15.77 22.56
N THR A 305 -0.34 -15.38 23.71
CA THR A 305 -0.57 -14.06 24.31
C THR A 305 0.73 -13.30 24.46
N TYR A 306 0.66 -11.98 24.41
CA TYR A 306 1.83 -11.11 24.41
C TYR A 306 1.63 -9.95 25.37
N THR A 307 2.72 -9.53 26.02
CA THR A 307 2.78 -8.25 26.74
C THR A 307 3.88 -7.37 26.16
N TYR A 308 3.66 -6.07 26.24
CA TYR A 308 4.59 -5.09 25.69
C TYR A 308 4.93 -4.02 26.71
N GLU A 309 6.13 -3.50 26.62
CA GLU A 309 6.52 -2.25 27.25
C GLU A 309 6.53 -1.15 26.17
N PRO A 310 5.76 -0.05 26.36
CA PRO A 310 5.70 1.04 25.39
C PRO A 310 7.09 1.57 25.03
N LEU A 311 7.35 1.77 23.74
CA LEU A 311 8.61 2.26 23.15
C LEU A 311 9.81 1.28 23.23
N ILE A 312 9.66 0.15 23.90
CA ILE A 312 10.72 -0.88 24.00
C ILE A 312 10.39 -2.07 23.11
N GLY A 313 9.26 -2.73 23.34
CA GLY A 313 8.84 -3.88 22.54
C GLY A 313 8.10 -4.95 23.34
N ILE A 314 8.16 -6.18 22.84
CA ILE A 314 7.53 -7.35 23.48
C ILE A 314 8.34 -7.77 24.69
N VAL A 315 7.72 -7.82 25.88
CA VAL A 315 8.40 -8.24 27.14
C VAL A 315 8.02 -9.64 27.56
N SER A 316 6.90 -10.19 27.09
CA SER A 316 6.62 -11.62 27.26
C SER A 316 5.78 -12.18 26.12
N ALA A 317 5.94 -13.48 25.88
CA ALA A 317 5.08 -14.28 25.01
C ALA A 317 4.74 -15.59 25.72
N THR A 318 3.45 -15.90 25.85
CA THR A 318 2.99 -17.19 26.38
C THR A 318 2.43 -18.02 25.24
N ASP A 319 3.00 -19.17 25.01
CA ASP A 319 2.65 -20.09 23.93
C ASP A 319 1.32 -20.84 24.19
N PRO A 320 0.83 -21.67 23.24
CA PRO A 320 -0.41 -22.44 23.43
C PRO A 320 -0.35 -23.46 24.57
N GLN A 321 0.83 -23.92 24.98
CA GLN A 321 1.03 -24.84 26.08
C GLN A 321 1.10 -24.13 27.45
N GLY A 322 1.07 -22.79 27.46
CA GLY A 322 1.18 -21.98 28.65
C GLY A 322 2.62 -21.74 29.10
N LEU A 323 3.61 -22.01 28.25
CA LEU A 323 5.00 -21.67 28.52
C LEU A 323 5.22 -20.20 28.19
N THR A 324 5.68 -19.41 29.17
CA THR A 324 5.96 -17.98 29.00
C THR A 324 7.45 -17.77 28.81
N THR A 325 7.81 -17.11 27.73
CA THR A 325 9.17 -16.59 27.49
C THR A 325 9.18 -15.11 27.81
N HIS A 326 10.13 -14.67 28.62
CA HIS A 326 10.38 -13.27 28.94
C HIS A 326 11.52 -12.74 28.08
N TYR A 327 11.43 -11.47 27.72
CA TYR A 327 12.43 -10.78 26.91
C TYR A 327 12.91 -9.54 27.65
N ASP A 328 14.21 -9.46 27.85
CA ASP A 328 14.88 -8.28 28.36
C ASP A 328 15.62 -7.55 27.24
N TYR A 329 15.81 -6.25 27.41
CA TYR A 329 16.47 -5.39 26.46
C TYR A 329 17.66 -4.70 27.15
N ASP A 330 18.78 -4.59 26.45
CA ASP A 330 19.91 -3.81 26.90
C ASP A 330 19.72 -2.30 26.68
N ASP A 331 20.67 -1.51 27.14
CA ASP A 331 20.67 -0.05 26.99
C ASP A 331 20.72 0.41 25.51
N GLN A 332 21.01 -0.48 24.58
CA GLN A 332 21.02 -0.22 23.14
C GLN A 332 19.73 -0.68 22.43
N GLY A 333 18.81 -1.31 23.19
CA GLY A 333 17.56 -1.86 22.69
C GLY A 333 17.73 -3.21 21.97
N GLU A 334 18.85 -3.93 22.18
CA GLU A 334 19.02 -5.29 21.70
C GLU A 334 18.30 -6.25 22.63
N ARG A 335 17.49 -7.15 22.03
CA ARG A 335 16.67 -8.11 22.80
C ARG A 335 17.46 -9.34 23.17
N HIS A 336 17.37 -9.74 24.46
CA HIS A 336 17.84 -11.00 24.96
C HIS A 336 16.67 -11.88 25.42
N GLU A 337 16.73 -13.19 25.14
CA GLU A 337 15.77 -14.15 25.69
C GLU A 337 16.24 -14.58 27.07
N GLU A 338 15.42 -14.34 28.11
CA GLU A 338 15.64 -14.87 29.44
C GLU A 338 14.45 -15.74 29.87
N ASN A 339 14.78 -16.92 30.42
CA ASN A 339 13.93 -17.83 31.21
C ASN A 339 12.50 -18.09 30.74
N ALA A 340 12.25 -19.34 30.39
CA ALA A 340 10.89 -19.84 30.15
C ALA A 340 10.25 -20.28 31.49
N GLU A 341 9.08 -19.71 31.80
CA GLU A 341 8.24 -20.12 32.95
C GLU A 341 6.93 -20.75 32.48
N ILE A 342 6.51 -21.81 33.21
CA ILE A 342 5.21 -22.44 32.93
C ILE A 342 4.10 -21.65 33.63
N LEU A 343 3.08 -21.24 32.84
CA LEU A 343 1.90 -20.60 33.38
C LEU A 343 1.20 -21.56 34.37
N ARG A 344 1.25 -21.25 35.67
CA ARG A 344 0.51 -21.97 36.71
C ARG A 344 -0.71 -21.12 37.09
N LEU A 345 -1.91 -21.64 36.85
CA LEU A 345 -3.17 -21.12 37.34
C LEU A 345 -3.51 -21.72 38.69
#